data_149651ff8d6b311aec5628ed86730951
#
_entry.id   149651ff8d6b311aec5628ed86730951
#
_cell.length_a   1.000
_cell.length_b   1.000
_cell.length_c   1.000
_cell.angle_alpha   90.00
_cell.angle_beta   90.00
_cell.angle_gamma   90.00
#
_symmetry.space_group_name_H-M   'P 1'
#
loop_
_entity.id
_entity.type
_entity.pdbx_description
1 polymer ?
#
loop_
_entity_poly.entity_id
_entity_poly.type
_entity_poly.pdbx_seq_one_letter_code
_entity_poly.pdbx_strand_id
1 'polypeptide(L)'
;MSDQQQSGQQINIELGEKEAEGIYSNLAIITHSPAEFVIDFTRVLPGVPKAKVHARVIMTTQHAKLLLKALEDNITKFESKFGEIKIHGDTPGAGFGFQPFVKDEKVH
;
A
#
# COMPACT_ATOMS: atom_id res chain seq x y z
N MET A 1 14.83 17.07 6.11
CA MET A 1 14.73 17.38 5.74
C MET A 1 14.82 17.80 5.45
N SER A 2 14.70 17.97 5.50
CA SER A 2 14.69 18.57 5.16
C SER A 2 14.54 18.89 4.55
N ASP A 3 14.38 19.02 4.55
CA ASP A 3 14.25 19.53 3.96
C ASP A 3 13.73 19.86 3.40
N GLN A 4 13.40 19.70 3.53
CA GLN A 4 12.81 20.24 3.00
C GLN A 4 12.62 21.14 2.94
N GLN A 5 12.64 21.40 3.17
CA GLN A 5 12.36 22.37 3.14
C GLN A 5 12.49 23.02 2.23
N GLN A 6 12.57 23.17 1.83
CA GLN A 6 12.58 23.81 0.94
C GLN A 6 11.83 24.72 0.57
N SER A 7 11.83 25.17 0.08
CA SER A 7 11.02 26.19 -0.44
C SER A 7 10.37 27.06 0.56
N GLY A 8 10.85 27.19 1.63
CA GLY A 8 10.28 28.05 2.62
C GLY A 8 8.91 27.70 3.11
N GLN A 9 8.31 26.70 2.53
CA GLN A 9 7.01 26.23 3.00
C GLN A 9 7.18 25.13 4.00
N GLN A 10 6.44 25.23 5.08
CA GLN A 10 6.38 24.16 6.04
C GLN A 10 5.08 23.42 5.88
N ILE A 11 5.17 22.12 5.87
CA ILE A 11 4.00 21.29 5.78
C ILE A 11 3.69 20.74 7.15
N ASN A 12 2.55 21.12 7.67
CA ASN A 12 2.08 20.60 8.95
C ASN A 12 1.17 19.43 8.66
N ILE A 13 1.52 18.29 9.21
CA ILE A 13 0.76 17.08 8.99
C ILE A 13 -0.10 16.84 10.21
N GLU A 14 -1.39 16.73 9.95
CA GLU A 14 -2.36 16.60 11.01
C GLU A 14 -3.01 15.23 10.91
N LEU A 15 -3.13 14.56 12.04
CA LEU A 15 -3.75 13.24 12.09
C LEU A 15 -5.09 13.37 12.81
N GLY A 16 -6.18 13.18 12.07
CA GLY A 16 -7.50 13.25 12.65
C GLY A 16 -7.75 12.08 13.59
N GLU A 17 -8.73 12.25 14.47
CA GLU A 17 -9.02 11.20 15.44
C GLU A 17 -9.49 9.92 14.75
N LYS A 18 -10.30 10.06 13.73
CA LYS A 18 -10.79 8.89 13.02
C LYS A 18 -9.66 8.19 12.28
N GLU A 19 -8.83 8.98 11.61
CA GLU A 19 -7.73 8.40 10.85
C GLU A 19 -6.69 7.76 11.74
N ALA A 20 -6.57 8.25 12.98
CA ALA A 20 -5.60 7.69 13.91
C ALA A 20 -5.97 6.26 14.34
N GLU A 21 -7.24 5.89 14.21
CA GLU A 21 -7.64 4.52 14.51
C GLU A 21 -7.00 3.52 13.56
N GLY A 22 -6.81 3.95 12.34
CA GLY A 22 -6.20 3.09 11.35
C GLY A 22 -7.16 2.10 10.75
N ILE A 23 -6.72 1.46 9.69
CA ILE A 23 -7.49 0.44 9.00
C ILE A 23 -6.57 -0.76 8.82
N TYR A 24 -7.01 -1.91 9.30
CA TYR A 24 -6.25 -3.12 9.07
C TYR A 24 -6.51 -3.60 7.64
N SER A 25 -5.45 -3.87 6.91
CA SER A 25 -5.54 -4.36 5.54
C SER A 25 -4.53 -5.48 5.36
N ASN A 26 -4.97 -6.57 4.75
CA ASN A 26 -4.06 -7.67 4.45
C ASN A 26 -4.04 -8.01 2.97
N LEU A 27 -4.60 -7.13 2.15
CA LEU A 27 -4.58 -7.30 0.70
C LEU A 27 -4.69 -5.95 0.05
N ALA A 28 -3.82 -5.66 -0.90
CA ALA A 28 -3.93 -4.43 -1.68
C ALA A 28 -4.09 -4.81 -3.14
N ILE A 29 -5.12 -4.29 -3.76
CA ILE A 29 -5.37 -4.51 -5.17
C ILE A 29 -5.03 -3.22 -5.89
N ILE A 30 -4.13 -3.30 -6.85
CA ILE A 30 -3.61 -2.11 -7.50
C ILE A 30 -3.95 -2.14 -8.97
N THR A 31 -4.57 -1.08 -9.44
CA THR A 31 -4.85 -0.90 -10.85
C THR A 31 -4.33 0.45 -11.28
N HIS A 32 -4.20 0.64 -12.57
CA HIS A 32 -3.65 1.90 -13.05
C HIS A 32 -4.21 2.26 -14.41
N SER A 33 -4.10 3.52 -14.71
CA SER A 33 -4.31 4.09 -16.04
C SER A 33 -3.05 4.89 -16.36
N PRO A 34 -2.96 5.49 -17.55
CA PRO A 34 -1.80 6.33 -17.83
C PRO A 34 -1.63 7.51 -16.87
N ALA A 35 -2.70 7.91 -16.21
CA ALA A 35 -2.66 9.10 -15.37
C ALA A 35 -2.59 8.81 -13.89
N GLU A 36 -3.07 7.65 -13.44
CA GLU A 36 -3.27 7.42 -12.01
C GLU A 36 -3.08 5.98 -11.62
N PHE A 37 -2.71 5.80 -10.37
CA PHE A 37 -2.77 4.50 -9.71
C PHE A 37 -3.88 4.51 -8.69
N VAL A 38 -4.60 3.41 -8.62
CA VAL A 38 -5.65 3.21 -7.63
C VAL A 38 -5.25 2.04 -6.76
N ILE A 39 -5.17 2.27 -5.46
CA ILE A 39 -4.79 1.23 -4.51
C ILE A 39 -5.99 0.99 -3.61
N ASP A 40 -6.53 -0.22 -3.67
CA ASP A 40 -7.67 -0.61 -2.85
C ASP A 40 -7.17 -1.47 -1.71
N PHE A 41 -7.23 -0.93 -0.51
CA PHE A 41 -6.82 -1.65 0.68
C PHE A 41 -8.01 -2.45 1.18
N THR A 42 -7.79 -3.75 1.28
CA THR A 42 -8.87 -4.71 1.44
C THR A 42 -8.58 -5.61 2.64
N ARG A 43 -9.61 -6.03 3.30
CA ARG A 43 -9.47 -7.00 4.38
C ARG A 43 -10.18 -8.28 3.98
N VAL A 44 -9.41 -9.36 3.98
CA VAL A 44 -9.92 -10.68 3.69
C VAL A 44 -9.97 -11.44 5.00
N LEU A 45 -11.12 -11.99 5.32
CA LEU A 45 -11.32 -12.73 6.55
C LEU A 45 -11.69 -14.17 6.26
N PRO A 46 -11.14 -15.12 7.03
CA PRO A 46 -11.50 -16.53 6.84
C PRO A 46 -12.99 -16.73 7.05
N GLY A 47 -13.59 -17.55 6.21
CA GLY A 47 -15.00 -17.86 6.33
C GLY A 47 -15.94 -16.80 5.82
N VAL A 48 -15.41 -15.67 5.38
CA VAL A 48 -16.24 -14.62 4.83
C VAL A 48 -16.09 -14.66 3.32
N PRO A 49 -17.18 -14.91 2.58
CA PRO A 49 -17.05 -15.14 1.14
C PRO A 49 -16.64 -13.93 0.33
N LYS A 50 -16.82 -12.73 0.86
CA LYS A 50 -16.47 -11.53 0.12
C LYS A 50 -15.47 -10.70 0.89
N ALA A 51 -14.40 -10.30 0.22
CA ALA A 51 -13.48 -9.34 0.78
C ALA A 51 -14.03 -7.95 0.56
N LYS A 52 -13.76 -7.07 1.51
CA LYS A 52 -14.31 -5.74 1.45
C LYS A 52 -13.19 -4.73 1.35
N VAL A 53 -13.34 -3.79 0.43
CA VAL A 53 -12.41 -2.68 0.31
C VAL A 53 -12.74 -1.67 1.41
N HIS A 54 -11.75 -1.37 2.22
CA HIS A 54 -11.92 -0.42 3.32
C HIS A 54 -11.43 0.96 2.98
N ALA A 55 -10.51 1.07 2.05
CA ALA A 55 -10.01 2.39 1.64
C ALA A 55 -9.50 2.30 0.22
N ARG A 56 -9.84 3.29 -0.56
CA ARG A 56 -9.32 3.43 -1.91
C ARG A 56 -8.47 4.69 -1.95
N VAL A 57 -7.23 4.56 -2.35
CA VAL A 57 -6.32 5.68 -2.45
C VAL A 57 -5.94 5.86 -3.91
N ILE A 58 -6.06 7.08 -4.39
CA ILE A 58 -5.76 7.40 -5.77
C ILE A 58 -4.58 8.37 -5.77
N MET A 59 -3.56 8.06 -6.56
CA MET A 59 -2.41 8.93 -6.64
C MET A 59 -1.89 9.00 -8.05
N THR A 60 -1.15 10.07 -8.34
CA THR A 60 -0.52 10.21 -9.64
C THR A 60 0.55 9.14 -9.79
N THR A 61 0.97 8.95 -11.03
CA THR A 61 2.00 7.95 -11.32
C THR A 61 3.29 8.28 -10.57
N GLN A 62 3.63 9.56 -10.53
CA GLN A 62 4.85 9.97 -9.84
C GLN A 62 4.77 9.69 -8.35
N HIS A 63 3.64 9.98 -7.73
CA HIS A 63 3.50 9.77 -6.31
C HIS A 63 3.45 8.28 -5.96
N ALA A 64 2.91 7.47 -6.85
CA ALA A 64 2.93 6.03 -6.64
C ALA A 64 4.37 5.51 -6.63
N LYS A 65 5.20 6.05 -7.52
CA LYS A 65 6.59 5.63 -7.55
C LYS A 65 7.34 6.10 -6.31
N LEU A 66 7.03 7.30 -5.83
CA LEU A 66 7.63 7.79 -4.61
C LEU A 66 7.20 6.94 -3.41
N LEU A 67 5.95 6.51 -3.39
CA LEU A 67 5.48 5.62 -2.35
C LEU A 67 6.25 4.32 -2.34
N LEU A 68 6.46 3.74 -3.53
CA LEU A 68 7.23 2.52 -3.64
C LEU A 68 8.62 2.69 -3.03
N LYS A 69 9.29 3.78 -3.38
CA LYS A 69 10.63 4.01 -2.86
C LYS A 69 10.63 4.19 -1.35
N ALA A 70 9.66 4.93 -0.84
CA ALA A 70 9.57 5.14 0.61
C ALA A 70 9.30 3.84 1.33
N LEU A 71 8.44 3.01 0.77
CA LEU A 71 8.13 1.72 1.38
C LEU A 71 9.34 0.80 1.35
N GLU A 72 10.05 0.75 0.22
CA GLU A 72 11.26 -0.05 0.15
C GLU A 72 12.28 0.37 1.19
N ASP A 73 12.45 1.68 1.35
CA ASP A 73 13.41 2.18 2.32
C ASP A 73 13.04 1.76 3.73
N ASN A 74 11.77 1.85 4.06
CA ASN A 74 11.32 1.47 5.39
C ASN A 74 11.44 -0.03 5.63
N ILE A 75 11.14 -0.83 4.62
CA ILE A 75 11.30 -2.27 4.75
C ILE A 75 12.76 -2.62 4.95
N THR A 76 13.65 -1.95 4.21
CA THR A 76 15.09 -2.19 4.38
C THR A 76 15.53 -1.87 5.80
N LYS A 77 15.07 -0.76 6.34
CA LYS A 77 15.41 -0.39 7.71
C LYS A 77 14.88 -1.39 8.70
N PHE A 78 13.66 -1.85 8.48
CA PHE A 78 13.07 -2.85 9.35
C PHE A 78 13.90 -4.12 9.35
N GLU A 79 14.23 -4.59 8.13
CA GLU A 79 14.94 -5.87 8.02
C GLU A 79 16.35 -5.81 8.57
N SER A 80 16.99 -4.65 8.50
CA SER A 80 18.32 -4.55 9.06
C SER A 80 18.31 -4.60 10.58
N LYS A 81 17.18 -4.24 11.19
CA LYS A 81 17.08 -4.24 12.64
C LYS A 81 16.44 -5.50 13.18
N PHE A 82 15.46 -6.04 12.51
CA PHE A 82 14.67 -7.15 13.02
C PHE A 82 14.80 -8.43 12.23
N GLY A 83 15.50 -8.39 11.10
CA GLY A 83 15.65 -9.56 10.26
C GLY A 83 14.73 -9.56 9.08
N GLU A 84 14.99 -10.46 8.18
CA GLU A 84 14.26 -10.53 6.91
C GLU A 84 12.80 -10.84 7.11
N ILE A 85 11.95 -10.10 6.41
CA ILE A 85 10.53 -10.40 6.38
C ILE A 85 10.35 -11.55 5.41
N LYS A 86 9.84 -12.66 5.91
CA LYS A 86 9.63 -13.83 5.08
C LYS A 86 8.23 -13.86 4.56
N ILE A 87 8.13 -14.07 3.26
CA ILE A 87 6.83 -14.16 2.63
C ILE A 87 6.50 -15.62 2.47
N HIS A 88 5.42 -16.03 3.12
CA HIS A 88 4.97 -17.41 3.06
C HIS A 88 3.92 -17.55 1.99
N GLY A 89 3.84 -18.74 1.44
CA GLY A 89 2.79 -19.02 0.49
C GLY A 89 3.11 -18.42 -0.87
N ASP A 90 4.04 -19.04 -1.56
CA ASP A 90 4.37 -18.62 -2.91
C ASP A 90 3.21 -18.77 -3.84
N THR A 91 2.25 -19.59 -3.45
CA THR A 91 1.09 -19.81 -4.30
C THR A 91 0.18 -18.61 -4.24
N PRO A 92 -0.27 -18.10 -5.37
CA PRO A 92 -1.19 -16.99 -5.37
C PRO A 92 -2.39 -17.29 -4.49
N GLY A 93 -2.71 -16.36 -3.63
CA GLY A 93 -3.82 -16.51 -2.73
C GLY A 93 -3.55 -17.34 -1.49
N ALA A 94 -2.38 -17.93 -1.37
CA ALA A 94 -2.07 -18.76 -0.23
C ALA A 94 -1.94 -17.94 1.04
N GLY A 95 -1.53 -16.71 0.92
CA GLY A 95 -1.47 -15.79 2.04
C GLY A 95 -2.19 -14.54 1.63
N PHE A 96 -2.69 -13.83 2.60
CA PHE A 96 -3.32 -12.57 2.30
C PHE A 96 -2.24 -11.50 2.28
N GLY A 97 -2.09 -10.83 1.17
CA GLY A 97 -1.06 -9.84 1.04
C GLY A 97 -1.37 -8.99 -0.17
N PHE A 98 -0.32 -8.42 -0.74
CA PHE A 98 -0.49 -7.65 -1.96
C PHE A 98 -0.56 -8.61 -3.11
N GLN A 99 -1.62 -8.48 -3.89
CA GLN A 99 -1.86 -9.36 -4.99
C GLN A 99 -1.55 -8.63 -6.28
N PRO A 100 -0.70 -9.22 -7.13
CA PRO A 100 -0.50 -8.61 -8.44
C PRO A 100 -1.81 -8.67 -9.20
N PHE A 101 -2.14 -7.60 -9.83
CA PHE A 101 -3.38 -7.57 -10.60
C PHE A 101 -3.13 -8.24 -11.92
N VAL A 102 -3.92 -9.21 -12.15
CA VAL A 102 -3.67 -9.96 -13.28
C VAL A 102 -4.82 -9.97 -14.20
N LYS A 103 -5.22 -10.25 -14.06
CA LYS A 103 -6.04 -10.62 -14.55
C LYS A 103 -6.76 -10.24 -15.15
N ASP A 104 -6.53 -9.88 -15.03
CA ASP A 104 -6.96 -9.60 -15.45
C ASP A 104 -7.04 -9.48 -16.26
N GLU A 105 -6.77 -9.53 -16.36
CA GLU A 105 -6.66 -9.38 -16.91
C GLU A 105 -6.89 -9.46 -17.62
N LYS A 106 -7.06 -9.75 -17.65
CA LYS A 106 -7.26 -9.85 -18.13
C LYS A 106 -7.71 -9.40 -18.35
N VAL A 107 -7.81 -9.14 -18.13
CA VAL A 107 -8.02 -8.74 -18.24
C VAL A 107 -7.98 -8.36 -18.70
N HIS A 108 -7.95 -8.35 -18.77
CA HIS A 108 -7.74 -8.10 -19.15
C HIS A 108 -7.97 -8.01 -19.64
#